data_4f3d6b10a50a5f4c54c3c75017aecf81
#
_entry.id   4f3d6b10a50a5f4c54c3c75017aecf81
#
_cell.length_a   1.000
_cell.length_b   1.000
_cell.length_c   1.000
_cell.angle_alpha   90.00
_cell.angle_beta   90.00
_cell.angle_gamma   90.00
#
_symmetry.space_group_name_H-M   'P 1'
#
loop_
_entity.id
_entity.type
_entity.pdbx_description
1 polymer ?
#
loop_
_entity_poly.entity_id
_entity_poly.type
_entity_poly.pdbx_seq_one_letter_code
_entity_poly.pdbx_strand_id
1 'polypeptide(L)'
;MNRVKLLVVDDHPMLRGGITSLLEKVPNIEVTSEANNGQEALACIEREVPDVVLMDINMDGKLDVTTTETIKKRWPEVKVLAFSMHEEVQVIRRMLKAGASGYVLKNASHQEMVKAINAVMVGESYYDQEVLDIMTHSITSDSDEAHREITLSKREKEVLRYVAQEFTNREIADEIDISLRTVETHKRNLIKKLRVKNVVGLVRFAIEQGPLLDLA
;
A
#
# COMPACT_ATOMS: atom_id res chain seq x y z
N MET A 1 32.36 -3.53 15.54
CA MET A 1 30.95 -3.14 15.39
C MET A 1 30.24 -4.30 14.72
N ASN A 2 29.10 -4.75 15.25
CA ASN A 2 28.32 -5.77 14.55
C ASN A 2 27.79 -5.16 13.25
N ARG A 3 27.83 -5.92 12.16
CA ARG A 3 27.21 -5.55 10.89
C ARG A 3 25.70 -5.64 11.02
N VAL A 4 24.99 -4.78 10.31
CA VAL A 4 23.52 -4.84 10.18
C VAL A 4 23.19 -6.03 9.30
N LYS A 5 22.49 -7.03 9.85
CA LYS A 5 21.98 -8.17 9.11
C LYS A 5 20.77 -7.76 8.29
N LEU A 6 20.84 -7.93 6.99
CA LEU A 6 19.82 -7.51 6.04
C LEU A 6 19.25 -8.71 5.29
N LEU A 7 17.92 -8.79 5.24
CA LEU A 7 17.18 -9.63 4.29
C LEU A 7 16.69 -8.75 3.13
N VAL A 8 16.97 -9.13 1.90
CA VAL A 8 16.47 -8.45 0.68
C VAL A 8 15.34 -9.27 0.08
N VAL A 9 14.16 -8.65 -0.09
CA VAL A 9 12.96 -9.30 -0.65
C VAL A 9 12.51 -8.55 -1.88
N ASP A 10 12.54 -9.19 -3.04
CA ASP A 10 12.10 -8.63 -4.32
C ASP A 10 11.85 -9.79 -5.31
N ASP A 11 10.74 -9.78 -6.05
CA ASP A 11 10.42 -10.83 -7.02
C ASP A 11 11.21 -10.70 -8.34
N HIS A 12 11.94 -9.58 -8.54
CA HIS A 12 12.80 -9.35 -9.69
C HIS A 12 14.25 -9.78 -9.43
N PRO A 13 14.72 -10.92 -9.97
CA PRO A 13 16.06 -11.45 -9.63
C PRO A 13 17.21 -10.50 -9.95
N MET A 14 17.12 -9.78 -11.09
CA MET A 14 18.17 -8.82 -11.51
C MET A 14 18.28 -7.64 -10.55
N LEU A 15 17.15 -7.11 -10.10
CA LEU A 15 17.12 -5.99 -9.17
C LEU A 15 17.61 -6.44 -7.79
N ARG A 16 17.11 -7.56 -7.28
CA ARG A 16 17.53 -8.15 -6.01
C ARG A 16 19.05 -8.38 -5.97
N GLY A 17 19.61 -9.07 -6.97
CA GLY A 17 21.06 -9.30 -7.06
C GLY A 17 21.87 -8.01 -7.22
N GLY A 18 21.34 -7.01 -7.93
CA GLY A 18 21.95 -5.69 -8.04
C GLY A 18 22.04 -4.97 -6.69
N ILE A 19 20.93 -4.96 -5.94
CA ILE A 19 20.85 -4.38 -4.59
C ILE A 19 21.82 -5.08 -3.64
N THR A 20 21.81 -6.42 -3.59
CA THR A 20 22.71 -7.23 -2.80
C THR A 20 24.17 -6.87 -3.10
N SER A 21 24.57 -6.88 -4.36
CA SER A 21 25.95 -6.55 -4.79
C SER A 21 26.39 -5.13 -4.42
N LEU A 22 25.45 -4.18 -4.38
CA LEU A 22 25.74 -2.81 -3.95
C LEU A 22 25.89 -2.71 -2.43
N LEU A 23 25.01 -3.36 -1.68
CA LEU A 23 24.99 -3.29 -0.22
C LEU A 23 26.13 -4.09 0.43
N GLU A 24 26.60 -5.18 -0.16
CA GLU A 24 27.78 -5.93 0.28
C GLU A 24 29.07 -5.12 0.28
N LYS A 25 29.13 -4.05 -0.52
CA LYS A 25 30.27 -3.12 -0.54
C LYS A 25 30.28 -2.15 0.65
N VAL A 26 29.19 -2.11 1.42
CA VAL A 26 29.04 -1.22 2.58
C VAL A 26 29.55 -1.95 3.84
N PRO A 27 30.63 -1.48 4.48
CA PRO A 27 31.33 -2.26 5.51
C PRO A 27 30.48 -2.66 6.73
N ASN A 28 29.45 -1.87 7.02
CA ASN A 28 28.56 -2.09 8.18
C ASN A 28 27.26 -2.81 7.84
N ILE A 29 27.08 -3.27 6.59
CA ILE A 29 25.90 -4.03 6.17
C ILE A 29 26.33 -5.45 5.74
N GLU A 30 25.51 -6.43 6.05
CA GLU A 30 25.68 -7.81 5.65
C GLU A 30 24.33 -8.34 5.15
N VAL A 31 24.26 -8.69 3.86
CA VAL A 31 23.07 -9.35 3.32
C VAL A 31 23.14 -10.82 3.69
N THR A 32 22.33 -11.22 4.67
CA THR A 32 22.32 -12.60 5.21
C THR A 32 21.42 -13.53 4.43
N SER A 33 20.40 -13.00 3.78
CA SER A 33 19.42 -13.79 3.01
C SER A 33 18.76 -12.96 1.89
N GLU A 34 18.27 -13.67 0.90
CA GLU A 34 17.42 -13.15 -0.17
C GLU A 34 16.12 -13.96 -0.24
N ALA A 35 15.02 -13.31 -0.63
CA ALA A 35 13.74 -13.95 -0.84
C ALA A 35 13.05 -13.36 -2.08
N ASN A 36 12.24 -14.14 -2.78
CA ASN A 36 11.52 -13.70 -3.98
C ASN A 36 10.04 -13.39 -3.72
N ASN A 37 9.55 -13.66 -2.51
CA ASN A 37 8.17 -13.41 -2.09
C ASN A 37 8.06 -13.37 -0.56
N GLY A 38 6.87 -12.98 -0.06
CA GLY A 38 6.62 -12.88 1.37
C GLY A 38 6.73 -14.20 2.13
N GLN A 39 6.36 -15.34 1.55
CA GLN A 39 6.47 -16.65 2.21
C GLN A 39 7.92 -17.04 2.41
N GLU A 40 8.76 -16.87 1.38
CA GLU A 40 10.20 -17.10 1.50
C GLU A 40 10.84 -16.14 2.50
N ALA A 41 10.42 -14.87 2.51
CA ALA A 41 10.89 -13.89 3.49
C ALA A 41 10.64 -14.37 4.93
N LEU A 42 9.41 -14.82 5.23
CA LEU A 42 9.07 -15.37 6.55
C LEU A 42 9.90 -16.60 6.89
N ALA A 43 10.09 -17.51 5.94
CA ALA A 43 10.93 -18.71 6.14
C ALA A 43 12.42 -18.35 6.36
N CYS A 44 12.94 -17.30 5.72
CA CYS A 44 14.28 -16.79 5.97
C CYS A 44 14.40 -16.23 7.39
N ILE A 45 13.43 -15.42 7.83
CA ILE A 45 13.41 -14.83 9.18
C ILE A 45 13.32 -15.92 10.28
N GLU A 46 12.55 -17.00 10.05
CA GLU A 46 12.48 -18.13 10.98
C GLU A 46 13.81 -18.86 11.15
N ARG A 47 14.63 -18.90 10.11
CA ARG A 47 15.97 -19.54 10.16
C ARG A 47 17.01 -18.65 10.81
N GLU A 48 17.01 -17.39 10.43
CA GLU A 48 17.92 -16.37 10.95
C GLU A 48 17.20 -15.02 10.96
N VAL A 49 17.01 -14.45 12.15
CA VAL A 49 16.33 -13.17 12.32
C VAL A 49 17.25 -12.03 11.88
N PRO A 50 16.90 -11.26 10.83
CA PRO A 50 17.67 -10.11 10.41
C PRO A 50 17.36 -8.89 11.31
N ASP A 51 18.22 -7.90 11.26
CA ASP A 51 17.96 -6.59 11.88
C ASP A 51 16.98 -5.77 11.02
N VAL A 52 17.16 -5.82 9.68
CA VAL A 52 16.36 -5.07 8.72
C VAL A 52 15.89 -6.00 7.60
N VAL A 53 14.66 -5.81 7.16
CA VAL A 53 14.10 -6.39 5.92
C VAL A 53 13.88 -5.24 4.93
N LEU A 54 14.59 -5.27 3.81
CA LEU A 54 14.30 -4.43 2.66
C LEU A 54 13.23 -5.17 1.84
N MET A 55 12.01 -4.67 1.88
CA MET A 55 10.82 -5.37 1.40
C MET A 55 10.24 -4.70 0.16
N ASP A 56 10.32 -5.36 -0.99
CA ASP A 56 9.43 -4.99 -2.09
C ASP A 56 7.99 -5.27 -1.67
N ILE A 57 7.15 -4.27 -1.84
CA ILE A 57 5.74 -4.37 -1.44
C ILE A 57 4.83 -4.75 -2.61
N ASN A 58 5.36 -4.85 -3.83
CA ASN A 58 4.59 -5.23 -5.03
C ASN A 58 5.21 -6.45 -5.70
N MET A 59 4.86 -7.61 -5.20
CA MET A 59 5.34 -8.89 -5.72
C MET A 59 4.20 -9.63 -6.42
N ASP A 60 4.49 -10.29 -7.55
CA ASP A 60 3.50 -10.99 -8.38
C ASP A 60 2.30 -10.09 -8.78
N GLY A 61 2.53 -8.78 -8.95
CA GLY A 61 1.49 -7.79 -9.29
C GLY A 61 0.48 -7.53 -8.16
N LYS A 62 0.80 -7.90 -6.92
CA LYS A 62 -0.04 -7.68 -5.74
C LYS A 62 0.70 -6.92 -4.67
N LEU A 63 -0.02 -6.00 -4.03
CA LEU A 63 0.48 -5.28 -2.87
C LEU A 63 0.50 -6.19 -1.65
N ASP A 64 1.69 -6.55 -1.17
CA ASP A 64 1.88 -7.41 0.00
C ASP A 64 2.10 -6.61 1.29
N VAL A 65 1.01 -6.23 1.94
CA VAL A 65 1.02 -5.60 3.26
C VAL A 65 1.08 -6.66 4.37
N THR A 66 0.50 -7.84 4.11
CA THR A 66 0.29 -8.90 5.12
C THR A 66 1.60 -9.50 5.61
N THR A 67 2.60 -9.60 4.77
CA THR A 67 3.94 -10.06 5.18
C THR A 67 4.54 -9.08 6.20
N THR A 68 4.45 -7.76 5.97
CA THR A 68 4.93 -6.76 6.93
C THR A 68 4.18 -6.85 8.26
N GLU A 69 2.85 -6.96 8.25
CA GLU A 69 2.04 -7.15 9.48
C GLU A 69 2.47 -8.40 10.24
N THR A 70 2.71 -9.51 9.52
CA THR A 70 3.13 -10.77 10.11
C THR A 70 4.52 -10.65 10.75
N ILE A 71 5.48 -10.01 10.06
CA ILE A 71 6.82 -9.75 10.59
C ILE A 71 6.72 -8.93 11.87
N LYS A 72 5.99 -7.82 11.85
CA LYS A 72 5.87 -6.93 13.01
C LYS A 72 5.14 -7.58 14.18
N LYS A 73 4.22 -8.49 13.94
CA LYS A 73 3.53 -9.27 14.98
C LYS A 73 4.43 -10.34 15.61
N ARG A 74 5.20 -11.06 14.80
CA ARG A 74 6.01 -12.21 15.27
C ARG A 74 7.42 -11.80 15.73
N TRP A 75 8.00 -10.81 15.09
CA TRP A 75 9.36 -10.29 15.35
C TRP A 75 9.32 -8.75 15.40
N PRO A 76 8.80 -8.16 16.50
CA PRO A 76 8.58 -6.70 16.60
C PRO A 76 9.88 -5.90 16.49
N GLU A 77 11.02 -6.49 16.83
CA GLU A 77 12.34 -5.84 16.75
C GLU A 77 12.85 -5.67 15.32
N VAL A 78 12.42 -6.56 14.40
CA VAL A 78 12.83 -6.50 13.00
C VAL A 78 12.28 -5.22 12.37
N LYS A 79 13.17 -4.45 11.77
CA LYS A 79 12.81 -3.22 11.04
C LYS A 79 12.42 -3.59 9.61
N VAL A 80 11.25 -3.13 9.18
CA VAL A 80 10.82 -3.33 7.80
C VAL A 80 10.91 -2.00 7.06
N LEU A 81 11.79 -1.95 6.06
CA LEU A 81 11.96 -0.83 5.15
C LEU A 81 11.23 -1.17 3.85
N ALA A 82 10.09 -0.55 3.61
CA ALA A 82 9.35 -0.74 2.36
C ALA A 82 10.15 -0.15 1.18
N PHE A 83 10.24 -0.92 0.09
CA PHE A 83 10.97 -0.54 -1.12
C PHE A 83 10.04 -0.73 -2.32
N SER A 84 9.71 0.34 -3.02
CA SER A 84 8.59 0.30 -3.99
C SER A 84 8.72 1.30 -5.11
N MET A 85 8.05 1.01 -6.24
CA MET A 85 7.77 1.99 -7.30
C MET A 85 6.49 2.79 -7.05
N HIS A 86 5.73 2.48 -5.99
CA HIS A 86 4.45 3.12 -5.71
C HIS A 86 4.64 4.42 -4.93
N GLU A 87 4.09 5.49 -5.48
CA GLU A 87 4.08 6.84 -4.93
C GLU A 87 2.68 7.21 -4.36
N GLU A 88 1.71 6.32 -4.45
CA GLU A 88 0.37 6.61 -4.00
C GLU A 88 0.28 6.71 -2.48
N VAL A 89 -0.24 7.82 -1.98
CA VAL A 89 -0.43 8.10 -0.54
C VAL A 89 -1.09 6.94 0.19
N GLN A 90 -2.08 6.30 -0.43
CA GLN A 90 -2.83 5.20 0.19
C GLN A 90 -1.94 3.97 0.41
N VAL A 91 -1.04 3.66 -0.53
CA VAL A 91 -0.09 2.55 -0.40
C VAL A 91 0.90 2.84 0.71
N ILE A 92 1.49 4.04 0.71
CA ILE A 92 2.42 4.49 1.76
C ILE A 92 1.74 4.38 3.14
N ARG A 93 0.53 4.96 3.30
CA ARG A 93 -0.22 4.91 4.56
C ARG A 93 -0.53 3.48 5.03
N ARG A 94 -0.86 2.56 4.10
CA ARG A 94 -1.10 1.14 4.44
C ARG A 94 0.16 0.47 4.97
N MET A 95 1.31 0.71 4.36
CA MET A 95 2.59 0.15 4.82
C MET A 95 2.98 0.68 6.20
N LEU A 96 2.79 1.98 6.45
CA LEU A 96 3.05 2.56 7.76
C LEU A 96 2.12 2.00 8.84
N LYS A 97 0.83 1.82 8.54
CA LYS A 97 -0.13 1.17 9.45
C LYS A 97 0.24 -0.30 9.73
N ALA A 98 0.81 -1.00 8.76
CA ALA A 98 1.32 -2.36 8.92
C ALA A 98 2.59 -2.42 9.80
N GLY A 99 3.15 -1.27 10.17
CA GLY A 99 4.32 -1.15 11.04
C GLY A 99 5.65 -1.07 10.30
N ALA A 100 5.67 -0.71 9.01
CA ALA A 100 6.91 -0.41 8.32
C ALA A 100 7.67 0.72 9.04
N SER A 101 8.97 0.54 9.21
CA SER A 101 9.87 1.49 9.87
C SER A 101 10.28 2.63 8.96
N GLY A 102 10.08 2.47 7.65
CA GLY A 102 10.35 3.50 6.65
C GLY A 102 9.84 3.10 5.27
N TYR A 103 9.96 4.04 4.34
CA TYR A 103 9.53 3.86 2.95
C TYR A 103 10.54 4.53 2.01
N VAL A 104 11.05 3.77 1.05
CA VAL A 104 12.03 4.20 0.05
C VAL A 104 11.50 3.84 -1.33
N LEU A 105 11.59 4.77 -2.26
CA LEU A 105 11.22 4.50 -3.65
C LEU A 105 12.34 3.75 -4.38
N LYS A 106 11.99 2.92 -5.35
CA LYS A 106 12.95 2.13 -6.15
C LYS A 106 13.83 2.98 -7.08
N ASN A 107 13.52 4.28 -7.24
CA ASN A 107 14.35 5.26 -7.93
C ASN A 107 15.39 5.92 -7.02
N ALA A 108 15.37 5.65 -5.70
CA ALA A 108 16.33 6.18 -4.74
C ALA A 108 17.77 5.75 -5.07
N SER A 109 18.70 6.63 -4.80
CA SER A 109 20.12 6.32 -4.95
C SER A 109 20.60 5.28 -3.93
N HIS A 110 21.70 4.58 -4.25
CA HIS A 110 22.35 3.69 -3.29
C HIS A 110 22.69 4.38 -1.96
N GLN A 111 23.09 5.66 -1.99
CA GLN A 111 23.41 6.41 -0.77
C GLN A 111 22.17 6.64 0.10
N GLU A 112 21.02 6.92 -0.50
CA GLU A 112 19.75 7.07 0.22
C GLU A 112 19.29 5.76 0.83
N MET A 113 19.44 4.65 0.12
CA MET A 113 19.15 3.32 0.66
C MET A 113 20.02 2.99 1.88
N VAL A 114 21.32 3.27 1.83
CA VAL A 114 22.21 3.07 2.99
C VAL A 114 21.85 3.99 4.15
N LYS A 115 21.49 5.25 3.89
CA LYS A 115 20.99 6.17 4.93
C LYS A 115 19.70 5.64 5.56
N ALA A 116 18.77 5.13 4.76
CA ALA A 116 17.51 4.56 5.24
C ALA A 116 17.74 3.38 6.17
N ILE A 117 18.61 2.43 5.77
CA ILE A 117 18.95 1.26 6.58
C ILE A 117 19.57 1.71 7.93
N ASN A 118 20.52 2.64 7.91
CA ASN A 118 21.15 3.13 9.11
C ASN A 118 20.18 3.88 10.04
N ALA A 119 19.27 4.70 9.48
CA ALA A 119 18.26 5.44 10.26
C ALA A 119 17.30 4.49 11.00
N VAL A 120 16.76 3.48 10.32
CA VAL A 120 15.84 2.53 10.96
C VAL A 120 16.52 1.69 12.02
N MET A 121 17.83 1.44 11.91
CA MET A 121 18.62 0.72 12.91
C MET A 121 18.75 1.49 14.24
N VAL A 122 18.84 2.81 14.20
CA VAL A 122 18.88 3.64 15.42
C VAL A 122 17.48 3.98 15.96
N GLY A 123 16.43 3.39 15.34
CA GLY A 123 15.04 3.58 15.77
C GLY A 123 14.36 4.81 15.17
N GLU A 124 15.00 5.48 14.23
CA GLU A 124 14.40 6.58 13.46
C GLU A 124 13.56 6.02 12.31
N SER A 125 12.50 6.73 11.94
CA SER A 125 11.76 6.44 10.70
C SER A 125 12.46 7.12 9.52
N TYR A 126 12.50 6.44 8.37
CA TYR A 126 13.07 7.02 7.15
C TYR A 126 12.04 7.10 6.03
N TYR A 127 11.98 8.26 5.43
CA TYR A 127 11.20 8.53 4.23
C TYR A 127 12.07 9.36 3.30
N ASP A 128 12.19 8.98 2.03
CA ASP A 128 12.86 9.87 1.08
C ASP A 128 12.06 11.16 0.85
N GLN A 129 12.70 12.17 0.27
CA GLN A 129 12.10 13.49 0.14
C GLN A 129 10.81 13.46 -0.67
N GLU A 130 10.76 12.64 -1.70
CA GLU A 130 9.58 12.48 -2.57
C GLU A 130 8.39 11.90 -1.81
N VAL A 131 8.61 10.90 -0.96
CA VAL A 131 7.58 10.33 -0.07
C VAL A 131 7.10 11.37 0.95
N LEU A 132 8.00 12.17 1.53
CA LEU A 132 7.64 13.26 2.44
C LEU A 132 6.80 14.32 1.73
N ASP A 133 7.17 14.72 0.53
CA ASP A 133 6.43 15.69 -0.26
C ASP A 133 5.02 15.18 -0.58
N ILE A 134 4.90 13.93 -1.02
CA ILE A 134 3.61 13.27 -1.28
C ILE A 134 2.74 13.25 -0.02
N MET A 135 3.30 12.86 1.12
CA MET A 135 2.57 12.83 2.38
C MET A 135 2.18 14.23 2.85
N THR A 136 3.08 15.22 2.74
CA THR A 136 2.84 16.60 3.16
C THR A 136 1.78 17.26 2.27
N HIS A 137 1.88 17.09 0.96
CA HIS A 137 0.83 17.55 0.03
C HIS A 137 -0.52 16.88 0.33
N SER A 138 -0.53 15.61 0.74
CA SER A 138 -1.78 14.96 1.14
C SER A 138 -2.35 15.56 2.42
N ILE A 139 -1.54 16.00 3.37
CA ILE A 139 -1.99 16.63 4.62
C ILE A 139 -2.49 18.06 4.34
N THR A 140 -1.81 18.82 3.48
CA THR A 140 -2.20 20.20 3.12
C THR A 140 -3.41 20.26 2.20
N SER A 141 -3.59 19.29 1.32
CA SER A 141 -4.81 19.11 0.53
C SER A 141 -5.93 18.42 1.32
N ASP A 142 -5.58 17.63 2.33
CA ASP A 142 -6.50 16.93 3.24
C ASP A 142 -7.09 17.84 4.33
N SER A 143 -6.53 19.03 4.58
CA SER A 143 -7.14 19.96 5.55
C SER A 143 -8.54 20.46 5.12
N ASP A 144 -8.86 20.33 3.81
CA ASP A 144 -10.21 20.62 3.29
C ASP A 144 -10.98 19.39 2.77
N GLU A 145 -10.33 18.24 2.51
CA GLU A 145 -11.00 17.09 1.87
C GLU A 145 -10.86 15.72 2.56
N ALA A 146 -9.89 15.48 3.43
CA ALA A 146 -9.60 14.12 3.96
C ALA A 146 -10.36 13.75 5.23
N HIS A 147 -11.18 14.64 5.80
CA HIS A 147 -12.17 14.33 6.85
C HIS A 147 -13.60 14.25 6.31
N ARG A 148 -13.79 14.25 5.03
CA ARG A 148 -15.04 13.70 4.52
C ARG A 148 -14.88 12.17 4.48
N GLU A 149 -15.26 11.50 5.58
CA GLU A 149 -15.88 10.17 5.44
C GLU A 149 -16.67 10.21 4.13
N ILE A 150 -16.44 9.25 3.24
CA ILE A 150 -17.24 9.16 2.01
C ILE A 150 -18.67 8.85 2.47
N THR A 151 -19.35 9.86 2.96
CA THR A 151 -20.75 9.76 3.39
C THR A 151 -21.59 9.73 2.14
N LEU A 152 -21.89 8.52 1.69
CA LEU A 152 -22.88 8.32 0.64
C LEU A 152 -24.26 8.60 1.22
N SER A 153 -25.04 9.41 0.52
CA SER A 153 -26.47 9.57 0.86
C SER A 153 -27.18 8.22 0.75
N LYS A 154 -28.33 8.06 1.40
CA LYS A 154 -29.14 6.84 1.30
C LYS A 154 -29.36 6.43 -0.16
N ARG A 155 -29.69 7.37 -1.03
CA ARG A 155 -29.92 7.14 -2.46
C ARG A 155 -28.65 6.74 -3.23
N GLU A 156 -27.52 7.32 -2.89
CA GLU A 156 -26.22 6.91 -3.48
C GLU A 156 -25.84 5.49 -3.06
N LYS A 157 -26.10 5.10 -1.81
CA LYS A 157 -25.89 3.73 -1.33
C LYS A 157 -26.79 2.73 -2.06
N GLU A 158 -28.09 3.04 -2.20
CA GLU A 158 -29.04 2.21 -2.93
C GLU A 158 -28.61 2.00 -4.38
N VAL A 159 -28.29 3.08 -5.10
CA VAL A 159 -27.80 2.99 -6.49
C VAL A 159 -26.51 2.18 -6.58
N LEU A 160 -25.56 2.39 -5.66
CA LEU A 160 -24.28 1.67 -5.66
C LEU A 160 -24.49 0.17 -5.42
N ARG A 161 -25.42 -0.21 -4.52
CA ARG A 161 -25.78 -1.62 -4.24
C ARG A 161 -26.33 -2.31 -5.50
N TYR A 162 -27.28 -1.71 -6.19
CA TYR A 162 -27.85 -2.28 -7.41
C TYR A 162 -26.83 -2.33 -8.57
N VAL A 163 -25.93 -1.35 -8.65
CA VAL A 163 -24.82 -1.38 -9.60
C VAL A 163 -23.90 -2.58 -9.33
N ALA A 164 -23.61 -2.90 -8.07
CA ALA A 164 -22.83 -4.08 -7.68
C ALA A 164 -23.54 -5.41 -8.02
N GLN A 165 -24.86 -5.41 -8.05
CA GLN A 165 -25.70 -6.54 -8.44
C GLN A 165 -25.95 -6.60 -9.96
N GLU A 166 -25.22 -5.79 -10.75
CA GLU A 166 -25.28 -5.75 -12.22
C GLU A 166 -26.63 -5.30 -12.80
N PHE A 167 -27.47 -4.61 -12.02
CA PHE A 167 -28.72 -4.04 -12.49
C PHE A 167 -28.50 -2.96 -13.55
N THR A 168 -29.32 -2.98 -14.59
CA THR A 168 -29.36 -1.92 -15.61
C THR A 168 -29.92 -0.62 -15.01
N ASN A 169 -29.66 0.52 -15.66
CA ASN A 169 -30.20 1.81 -15.20
C ASN A 169 -31.74 1.81 -15.12
N ARG A 170 -32.42 1.05 -15.98
CA ARG A 170 -33.86 0.94 -16.01
C ARG A 170 -34.39 0.13 -14.84
N GLU A 171 -33.78 -1.01 -14.56
CA GLU A 171 -34.12 -1.84 -13.40
C GLU A 171 -33.90 -1.10 -12.09
N ILE A 172 -32.78 -0.35 -11.97
CA ILE A 172 -32.52 0.49 -10.80
C ILE A 172 -33.59 1.57 -10.65
N ALA A 173 -33.98 2.24 -11.77
CA ALA A 173 -35.01 3.27 -11.76
C ALA A 173 -36.36 2.72 -11.25
N ASP A 174 -36.73 1.53 -11.73
CA ASP A 174 -38.00 0.84 -11.35
C ASP A 174 -37.92 0.38 -9.86
N GLU A 175 -36.77 -0.16 -9.40
CA GLU A 175 -36.66 -0.69 -8.02
C GLU A 175 -36.68 0.38 -6.93
N ILE A 176 -36.14 1.57 -7.20
CA ILE A 176 -36.07 2.64 -6.18
C ILE A 176 -36.99 3.83 -6.50
N ASP A 177 -37.90 3.66 -7.44
CA ASP A 177 -38.94 4.61 -7.83
C ASP A 177 -38.39 6.02 -8.16
N ILE A 178 -37.45 6.07 -9.12
CA ILE A 178 -36.86 7.33 -9.64
C ILE A 178 -36.75 7.28 -11.15
N SER A 179 -36.55 8.46 -11.76
CA SER A 179 -36.35 8.52 -13.22
C SER A 179 -35.00 7.93 -13.64
N LEU A 180 -34.95 7.37 -14.88
CA LEU A 180 -33.71 6.90 -15.50
C LEU A 180 -32.61 7.97 -15.46
N ARG A 181 -32.96 9.23 -15.74
CA ARG A 181 -32.06 10.38 -15.71
C ARG A 181 -31.50 10.61 -14.30
N THR A 182 -32.30 10.36 -13.26
CA THR A 182 -31.85 10.48 -11.87
C THR A 182 -30.84 9.40 -11.52
N VAL A 183 -31.03 8.15 -11.98
CA VAL A 183 -30.04 7.06 -11.82
C VAL A 183 -28.72 7.40 -12.47
N GLU A 184 -28.74 7.90 -13.71
CA GLU A 184 -27.54 8.34 -14.43
C GLU A 184 -26.80 9.49 -13.69
N THR A 185 -27.57 10.39 -13.10
CA THR A 185 -27.01 11.48 -12.30
C THR A 185 -26.33 10.95 -11.04
N HIS A 186 -26.96 10.02 -10.31
CA HIS A 186 -26.37 9.39 -9.14
C HIS A 186 -25.12 8.59 -9.51
N LYS A 187 -25.14 7.80 -10.58
CA LYS A 187 -23.95 7.05 -11.06
C LYS A 187 -22.78 8.00 -11.41
N ARG A 188 -23.05 9.10 -12.10
CA ARG A 188 -22.03 10.11 -12.42
C ARG A 188 -21.46 10.79 -11.16
N ASN A 189 -22.33 11.10 -10.18
CA ASN A 189 -21.91 11.68 -8.91
C ASN A 189 -21.08 10.68 -8.09
N LEU A 190 -21.49 9.41 -8.06
CA LEU A 190 -20.73 8.33 -7.43
C LEU A 190 -19.35 8.16 -8.05
N ILE A 191 -19.25 8.16 -9.40
CA ILE A 191 -17.95 8.08 -10.11
C ILE A 191 -17.02 9.21 -9.64
N LYS A 192 -17.52 10.46 -9.56
CA LYS A 192 -16.73 11.59 -9.07
C LYS A 192 -16.39 11.48 -7.59
N LYS A 193 -17.38 11.15 -6.75
CA LYS A 193 -17.26 11.10 -5.29
C LYS A 193 -16.34 9.96 -4.81
N LEU A 194 -16.40 8.81 -5.48
CA LEU A 194 -15.58 7.63 -5.20
C LEU A 194 -14.26 7.63 -5.99
N ARG A 195 -14.01 8.66 -6.81
CA ARG A 195 -12.81 8.83 -7.63
C ARG A 195 -12.48 7.62 -8.52
N VAL A 196 -13.51 6.94 -9.03
CA VAL A 196 -13.35 5.82 -9.96
C VAL A 196 -13.49 6.28 -11.41
N LYS A 197 -12.90 5.56 -12.36
CA LYS A 197 -12.86 5.99 -13.77
C LYS A 197 -14.19 5.80 -14.51
N ASN A 198 -14.97 4.79 -14.14
CA ASN A 198 -16.20 4.39 -14.84
C ASN A 198 -17.09 3.49 -13.95
N VAL A 199 -18.17 2.98 -14.53
CA VAL A 199 -19.12 2.07 -13.84
C VAL A 199 -18.46 0.77 -13.37
N VAL A 200 -17.50 0.23 -14.13
CA VAL A 200 -16.73 -0.97 -13.69
C VAL A 200 -15.96 -0.66 -12.40
N GLY A 201 -15.40 0.55 -12.28
CA GLY A 201 -14.79 1.01 -11.04
C GLY A 201 -15.78 1.11 -9.88
N LEU A 202 -17.05 1.49 -10.13
CA LEU A 202 -18.10 1.48 -9.10
C LEU A 202 -18.40 0.05 -8.61
N VAL A 203 -18.55 -0.91 -9.54
CA VAL A 203 -18.79 -2.32 -9.19
C VAL A 203 -17.65 -2.86 -8.32
N ARG A 204 -16.40 -2.67 -8.75
CA ARG A 204 -15.24 -3.11 -7.98
C ARG A 204 -15.18 -2.46 -6.60
N PHE A 205 -15.40 -1.15 -6.52
CA PHE A 205 -15.45 -0.43 -5.25
C PHE A 205 -16.52 -0.98 -4.31
N ALA A 206 -17.73 -1.24 -4.83
CA ALA A 206 -18.83 -1.78 -4.04
C ALA A 206 -18.54 -3.19 -3.51
N ILE A 207 -17.85 -4.04 -4.27
CA ILE A 207 -17.45 -5.38 -3.83
C ILE A 207 -16.35 -5.28 -2.76
N GLU A 208 -15.36 -4.43 -2.95
CA GLU A 208 -14.20 -4.31 -2.04
C GLU A 208 -14.55 -3.58 -0.73
N GLN A 209 -15.42 -2.58 -0.79
CA GLN A 209 -15.74 -1.69 0.33
C GLN A 209 -17.19 -1.80 0.82
N GLY A 210 -18.02 -2.60 0.16
CA GLY A 210 -19.43 -2.77 0.48
C GLY A 210 -19.72 -3.13 1.94
N PRO A 211 -18.97 -4.08 2.55
CA PRO A 211 -19.15 -4.42 3.96
C PRO A 211 -18.90 -3.27 4.93
N LEU A 212 -18.01 -2.31 4.56
CA LEU A 212 -17.68 -1.14 5.38
C LEU A 212 -18.69 0.01 5.25
N LEU A 213 -19.56 -0.06 4.23
CA LEU A 213 -20.55 0.99 3.92
C LEU A 213 -22.00 0.60 4.22
N ASP A 214 -22.22 -0.55 4.93
CA ASP A 214 -23.55 -1.13 5.15
C ASP A 214 -24.34 -1.30 3.83
N LEU A 215 -23.69 -1.81 2.80
CA LEU A 215 -24.32 -2.12 1.51
C LEU A 215 -24.86 -3.56 1.45
N ALA A 216 -24.78 -4.30 2.56
CA ALA A 216 -25.33 -5.65 2.68
C ALA A 216 -26.84 -5.65 2.84
#